data_492c31acc9c494a9ba3ac89bf2299236
#
_entry.id   492c31acc9c494a9ba3ac89bf2299236
#
_cell.length_a   1.000
_cell.length_b   1.000
_cell.length_c   1.000
_cell.angle_alpha   90.00
_cell.angle_beta   90.00
_cell.angle_gamma   90.00
#
_symmetry.space_group_name_H-M   'P 1'
#
loop_
_entity.id
_entity.type
_entity.pdbx_description
1 polymer ?
#
loop_
_entity_poly.entity_id
_entity_poly.type
_entity_poly.pdbx_seq_one_letter_code
_entity_poly.pdbx_strand_id
1 'polypeptide(L)'
;MDASAQVTELSAADHACLTFGEAEELFDLTAAFVRDGLVAGLKVVWVSDAAPAQAIAELGNRGIAVRRAMEAGQMAAAGCEGRLLSGQEFRAEAAVGWLSGELASSREQGFPGLRVAVDMSWALRPVAGIEELPRFEEGIAAASTGSTASVLCQYDRERFDPVTLASVAGFHTRSVAAATYHADALLRICRQYAPPGIRLAGELDFQAAEPLARALSEAVRLDGDVTVNMTTLAFIDARCTMMVADAVRTIASAERPVTLRCSPEIGKGFVRLGLDGLRGIRLVTADDR
;
A
#
# COMPACT_ATOMS: atom_id res chain seq x y z
N MET A 1 5.66 12.59 -19.00
CA MET A 1 5.48 11.90 -17.71
C MET A 1 5.25 10.43 -18.04
N ASP A 2 6.22 9.58 -17.72
CA ASP A 2 6.02 8.15 -17.87
C ASP A 2 4.85 7.70 -17.00
N ALA A 3 4.02 6.80 -17.52
CA ALA A 3 2.89 6.27 -16.77
C ALA A 3 3.42 5.58 -15.50
N SER A 4 2.83 5.89 -14.34
CA SER A 4 3.20 5.24 -13.09
C SER A 4 3.03 3.73 -13.21
N ALA A 5 4.04 2.97 -12.79
CA ALA A 5 3.97 1.52 -12.75
C ALA A 5 3.01 1.05 -11.65
N GLN A 6 2.39 -0.10 -11.85
CA GLN A 6 1.67 -0.77 -10.77
C GLN A 6 2.67 -1.44 -9.82
N VAL A 7 2.35 -1.47 -8.54
CA VAL A 7 3.22 -2.11 -7.51
C VAL A 7 3.49 -3.59 -7.82
N THR A 8 2.55 -4.26 -8.48
CA THR A 8 2.63 -5.66 -8.91
C THR A 8 3.56 -5.88 -10.12
N GLU A 9 3.98 -4.81 -10.79
CA GLU A 9 4.90 -4.85 -11.94
C GLU A 9 6.36 -4.69 -11.53
N LEU A 10 6.62 -4.46 -10.24
CA LEU A 10 7.97 -4.30 -9.72
C LEU A 10 8.73 -5.64 -9.75
N SER A 11 9.91 -5.60 -10.32
CA SER A 11 10.83 -6.73 -10.48
C SER A 11 12.06 -6.61 -9.58
N ALA A 12 12.93 -7.61 -9.63
CA ALA A 12 14.26 -7.53 -9.03
C ALA A 12 15.04 -6.35 -9.64
N ALA A 13 15.93 -5.76 -8.84
CA ALA A 13 16.72 -4.58 -9.17
C ALA A 13 15.93 -3.27 -9.36
N ASP A 14 14.62 -3.25 -9.22
CA ASP A 14 13.86 -1.99 -9.23
C ASP A 14 14.10 -1.20 -7.94
N HIS A 15 14.51 0.06 -8.10
CA HIS A 15 14.46 1.08 -7.07
C HIS A 15 13.29 1.99 -7.40
N ALA A 16 12.22 1.89 -6.63
CA ALA A 16 10.94 2.52 -6.95
C ALA A 16 10.51 3.55 -5.89
N CYS A 17 9.94 4.65 -6.36
CA CYS A 17 9.31 5.67 -5.53
C CYS A 17 7.80 5.43 -5.50
N LEU A 18 7.24 5.23 -4.31
CA LEU A 18 5.81 5.28 -4.06
C LEU A 18 5.46 6.62 -3.43
N THR A 19 4.64 7.42 -4.09
CA THR A 19 4.04 8.61 -3.47
C THR A 19 2.59 8.32 -3.10
N PHE A 20 2.24 8.54 -1.84
CA PHE A 20 0.89 8.30 -1.31
C PHE A 20 0.32 9.57 -0.66
N GLY A 21 -1.00 9.69 -0.56
CA GLY A 21 -1.68 10.83 0.07
C GLY A 21 -2.49 10.46 1.29
N GLU A 22 -2.61 9.18 1.61
CA GLU A 22 -3.37 8.70 2.76
C GLU A 22 -2.83 7.33 3.23
N ALA A 23 -3.00 7.04 4.52
CA ALA A 23 -2.48 5.83 5.13
C ALA A 23 -3.02 4.54 4.47
N GLU A 24 -4.30 4.52 4.08
CA GLU A 24 -4.89 3.36 3.37
C GLU A 24 -4.18 3.08 2.04
N GLU A 25 -3.77 4.11 1.29
CA GLU A 25 -3.00 3.95 0.05
C GLU A 25 -1.62 3.36 0.33
N LEU A 26 -0.92 3.89 1.34
CA LEU A 26 0.37 3.35 1.77
C LEU A 26 0.27 1.87 2.12
N PHE A 27 -0.66 1.53 3.02
CA PHE A 27 -0.78 0.16 3.52
C PHE A 27 -1.26 -0.82 2.45
N ASP A 28 -2.15 -0.41 1.54
CA ASP A 28 -2.60 -1.26 0.43
C ASP A 28 -1.45 -1.62 -0.52
N LEU A 29 -0.72 -0.60 -0.99
CA LEU A 29 0.39 -0.82 -1.93
C LEU A 29 1.57 -1.54 -1.26
N THR A 30 1.86 -1.25 0.01
CA THR A 30 2.86 -1.98 0.78
C THR A 30 2.46 -3.44 0.97
N ALA A 31 1.20 -3.72 1.30
CA ALA A 31 0.71 -5.09 1.46
C ALA A 31 0.80 -5.88 0.15
N ALA A 32 0.50 -5.26 -0.99
CA ALA A 32 0.68 -5.88 -2.30
C ALA A 32 2.16 -6.19 -2.58
N PHE A 33 3.06 -5.25 -2.33
CA PHE A 33 4.50 -5.43 -2.50
C PHE A 33 5.04 -6.56 -1.61
N VAL A 34 4.62 -6.60 -0.34
CA VAL A 34 4.99 -7.64 0.62
C VAL A 34 4.45 -9.00 0.18
N ARG A 35 3.14 -9.09 -0.12
CA ARG A 35 2.49 -10.34 -0.57
C ARG A 35 3.22 -10.95 -1.76
N ASP A 36 3.45 -10.15 -2.78
CA ASP A 36 4.07 -10.62 -4.03
C ASP A 36 5.53 -11.08 -3.79
N GLY A 37 6.26 -10.40 -2.87
CA GLY A 37 7.58 -10.86 -2.43
C GLY A 37 7.54 -12.20 -1.70
N LEU A 38 6.60 -12.35 -0.75
CA LEU A 38 6.43 -13.61 0.00
C LEU A 38 6.02 -14.77 -0.91
N VAL A 39 5.11 -14.54 -1.85
CA VAL A 39 4.68 -15.54 -2.85
C VAL A 39 5.82 -15.96 -3.77
N ALA A 40 6.67 -15.02 -4.16
CA ALA A 40 7.87 -15.29 -4.96
C ALA A 40 9.00 -15.96 -4.17
N GLY A 41 8.81 -16.25 -2.88
CA GLY A 41 9.84 -16.86 -2.03
C GLY A 41 10.97 -15.92 -1.64
N LEU A 42 10.82 -14.61 -1.85
CA LEU A 42 11.85 -13.62 -1.50
C LEU A 42 11.81 -13.33 0.00
N LYS A 43 12.95 -12.89 0.54
CA LYS A 43 12.97 -12.24 1.85
C LYS A 43 12.33 -10.85 1.71
N VAL A 44 11.52 -10.45 2.70
CA VAL A 44 10.85 -9.16 2.71
C VAL A 44 11.18 -8.42 4.00
N VAL A 45 11.60 -7.16 3.89
CA VAL A 45 11.82 -6.28 5.04
C VAL A 45 10.99 -5.02 4.85
N TRP A 46 10.21 -4.66 5.87
CA TRP A 46 9.54 -3.37 5.91
C TRP A 46 10.11 -2.53 7.04
N VAL A 47 10.73 -1.41 6.67
CA VAL A 47 11.18 -0.37 7.60
C VAL A 47 10.10 0.69 7.67
N SER A 48 9.42 0.76 8.81
CA SER A 48 8.30 1.69 9.03
C SER A 48 8.71 2.78 10.02
N ASP A 49 8.24 4.00 9.79
CA ASP A 49 8.37 5.08 10.78
C ASP A 49 7.38 4.88 11.95
N ALA A 50 6.28 4.17 11.71
CA ALA A 50 5.38 3.69 12.76
C ALA A 50 5.98 2.52 13.54
N ALA A 51 5.39 2.23 14.70
CA ALA A 51 5.80 1.07 15.50
C ALA A 51 5.67 -0.24 14.66
N PRO A 52 6.67 -1.12 14.67
CA PRO A 52 6.64 -2.38 13.90
C PRO A 52 5.40 -3.24 14.17
N ALA A 53 4.87 -3.22 15.40
CA ALA A 53 3.65 -3.95 15.74
C ALA A 53 2.41 -3.44 14.98
N GLN A 54 2.31 -2.12 14.76
CA GLN A 54 1.24 -1.53 13.96
C GLN A 54 1.38 -1.93 12.49
N ALA A 55 2.59 -1.87 11.94
CA ALA A 55 2.88 -2.31 10.59
C ALA A 55 2.46 -3.78 10.35
N ILE A 56 2.81 -4.67 11.29
CA ILE A 56 2.43 -6.08 11.28
C ILE A 56 0.90 -6.26 11.32
N ALA A 57 0.21 -5.53 12.20
CA ALA A 57 -1.24 -5.58 12.31
C ALA A 57 -1.93 -5.14 11.01
N GLU A 58 -1.46 -4.05 10.39
CA GLU A 58 -2.01 -3.53 9.15
C GLU A 58 -1.86 -4.51 7.98
N LEU A 59 -0.73 -5.20 7.86
CA LEU A 59 -0.56 -6.26 6.87
C LEU A 59 -1.47 -7.46 7.16
N GLY A 60 -1.59 -7.87 8.42
CA GLY A 60 -2.49 -8.94 8.84
C GLY A 60 -3.96 -8.65 8.51
N ASN A 61 -4.42 -7.43 8.76
CA ASN A 61 -5.77 -6.96 8.43
C ASN A 61 -6.08 -7.00 6.91
N ARG A 62 -5.02 -7.03 6.09
CA ARG A 62 -5.11 -7.16 4.62
C ARG A 62 -4.91 -8.58 4.12
N GLY A 63 -4.94 -9.57 5.02
CA GLY A 63 -4.87 -10.98 4.66
C GLY A 63 -3.46 -11.52 4.42
N ILE A 64 -2.41 -10.76 4.79
CA ILE A 64 -1.04 -11.26 4.69
C ILE A 64 -0.74 -12.18 5.87
N ALA A 65 -0.21 -13.37 5.62
CA ALA A 65 0.16 -14.34 6.65
C ALA A 65 1.48 -13.95 7.36
N VAL A 66 1.52 -12.74 7.93
CA VAL A 66 2.74 -12.08 8.45
C VAL A 66 3.42 -12.94 9.53
N ARG A 67 2.63 -13.46 10.49
CA ARG A 67 3.19 -14.27 11.59
C ARG A 67 3.96 -15.48 11.06
N ARG A 68 3.34 -16.23 10.13
CA ARG A 68 3.99 -17.40 9.52
C ARG A 68 5.27 -17.02 8.75
N ALA A 69 5.24 -15.90 8.02
CA ALA A 69 6.39 -15.42 7.28
C ALA A 69 7.54 -14.98 8.21
N MET A 70 7.22 -14.37 9.35
CA MET A 70 8.21 -13.98 10.36
C MET A 70 8.82 -15.19 11.08
N GLU A 71 8.00 -16.18 11.46
CA GLU A 71 8.46 -17.43 12.06
C GLU A 71 9.38 -18.22 11.11
N ALA A 72 9.14 -18.14 9.79
CA ALA A 72 9.99 -18.73 8.76
C ALA A 72 11.25 -17.90 8.44
N GLY A 73 11.45 -16.72 9.09
CA GLY A 73 12.54 -15.80 8.76
C GLY A 73 12.43 -15.12 7.40
N GLN A 74 11.30 -15.34 6.68
CA GLN A 74 11.09 -14.77 5.34
C GLN A 74 10.69 -13.29 5.41
N MET A 75 10.10 -12.83 6.51
CA MET A 75 9.70 -11.45 6.69
C MET A 75 10.24 -10.85 7.99
N ALA A 76 10.62 -9.56 7.91
CA ALA A 76 10.92 -8.73 9.07
C ALA A 76 10.20 -7.39 8.95
N ALA A 77 9.66 -6.89 10.07
CA ALA A 77 9.22 -5.51 10.21
C ALA A 77 10.13 -4.82 11.24
N ALA A 78 10.63 -3.65 10.92
CA ALA A 78 11.59 -2.92 11.73
C ALA A 78 11.23 -1.43 11.80
N GLY A 79 11.64 -0.76 12.88
CA GLY A 79 11.65 0.69 12.94
C GLY A 79 12.86 1.28 12.24
N CYS A 80 12.85 2.59 12.00
CA CYS A 80 13.96 3.32 11.39
C CYS A 80 15.21 3.34 12.27
N GLU A 81 15.05 3.30 13.60
CA GLU A 81 16.15 3.29 14.55
C GLU A 81 17.02 2.03 14.41
N GLY A 82 18.33 2.23 14.39
CA GLY A 82 19.30 1.15 14.22
C GLY A 82 19.37 0.56 12.81
N ARG A 83 18.62 1.11 11.86
CA ARG A 83 18.65 0.76 10.41
C ARG A 83 19.04 1.95 9.57
N LEU A 84 18.24 2.97 9.61
CA LEU A 84 18.44 4.23 8.89
C LEU A 84 19.00 5.32 9.80
N LEU A 85 18.63 5.30 11.06
CA LEU A 85 18.99 6.31 12.06
C LEU A 85 19.82 5.70 13.18
N SER A 86 20.76 6.50 13.71
CA SER A 86 21.46 6.24 14.96
C SER A 86 21.12 7.39 15.94
N GLY A 87 20.07 7.19 16.75
CA GLY A 87 19.48 8.25 17.53
C GLY A 87 18.87 9.33 16.64
N GLN A 88 19.32 10.58 16.78
CA GLN A 88 18.87 11.70 15.94
C GLN A 88 19.84 12.04 14.79
N GLU A 89 20.65 11.09 14.38
CA GLU A 89 21.61 11.26 13.27
C GLU A 89 21.30 10.28 12.16
N PHE A 90 21.30 10.82 10.93
CA PHE A 90 21.22 10.07 9.70
C PHE A 90 22.57 10.14 8.97
N ARG A 91 23.01 9.01 8.44
CA ARG A 91 24.21 8.89 7.61
C ARG A 91 23.92 8.01 6.42
N ALA A 92 23.94 8.58 5.23
CA ALA A 92 23.61 7.88 3.99
C ALA A 92 24.42 6.58 3.80
N GLU A 93 25.74 6.64 4.05
CA GLU A 93 26.63 5.49 3.90
C GLU A 93 26.25 4.34 4.85
N ALA A 94 25.91 4.65 6.10
CA ALA A 94 25.52 3.63 7.08
C ALA A 94 24.18 2.97 6.69
N ALA A 95 23.20 3.75 6.22
CA ALA A 95 21.90 3.26 5.79
C ALA A 95 22.00 2.39 4.51
N VAL A 96 22.81 2.78 3.54
CA VAL A 96 23.11 1.97 2.34
C VAL A 96 23.87 0.70 2.72
N GLY A 97 24.82 0.80 3.67
CA GLY A 97 25.55 -0.34 4.22
C GLY A 97 24.63 -1.36 4.88
N TRP A 98 23.64 -0.89 5.66
CA TRP A 98 22.60 -1.75 6.23
C TRP A 98 21.82 -2.51 5.13
N LEU A 99 21.35 -1.84 4.08
CA LEU A 99 20.63 -2.48 2.97
C LEU A 99 21.48 -3.55 2.29
N SER A 100 22.76 -3.25 2.04
CA SER A 100 23.70 -4.19 1.44
C SER A 100 23.92 -5.42 2.33
N GLY A 101 23.97 -5.22 3.65
CA GLY A 101 24.04 -6.28 4.65
C GLY A 101 22.80 -7.16 4.67
N GLU A 102 21.60 -6.58 4.57
CA GLU A 102 20.33 -7.34 4.46
C GLU A 102 20.29 -8.19 3.19
N LEU A 103 20.80 -7.68 2.07
CA LEU A 103 20.86 -8.45 0.83
C LEU A 103 21.85 -9.63 0.94
N ALA A 104 23.01 -9.42 1.54
CA ALA A 104 23.98 -10.49 1.80
C ALA A 104 23.38 -11.56 2.74
N SER A 105 22.79 -11.13 3.86
CA SER A 105 22.13 -12.00 4.82
C SER A 105 20.95 -12.78 4.21
N SER A 106 20.19 -12.17 3.31
CA SER A 106 19.11 -12.84 2.57
C SER A 106 19.63 -14.03 1.76
N ARG A 107 20.75 -13.83 1.06
CA ARG A 107 21.41 -14.89 0.28
C ARG A 107 21.98 -16.01 1.15
N GLU A 108 22.63 -15.67 2.26
CA GLU A 108 23.14 -16.64 3.23
C GLU A 108 22.03 -17.50 3.85
N GLN A 109 20.85 -16.92 4.04
CA GLN A 109 19.65 -17.62 4.51
C GLN A 109 18.97 -18.45 3.41
N GLY A 110 19.47 -18.43 2.17
CA GLY A 110 18.97 -19.23 1.05
C GLY A 110 17.79 -18.61 0.29
N PHE A 111 17.47 -17.33 0.52
CA PHE A 111 16.45 -16.64 -0.27
C PHE A 111 16.99 -16.21 -1.64
N PRO A 112 16.19 -16.32 -2.72
CA PRO A 112 16.64 -15.96 -4.07
C PRO A 112 16.82 -14.45 -4.28
N GLY A 113 16.26 -13.63 -3.38
CA GLY A 113 16.36 -12.17 -3.44
C GLY A 113 15.70 -11.49 -2.24
N LEU A 114 15.69 -10.17 -2.28
CA LEU A 114 15.22 -9.31 -1.20
C LEU A 114 14.24 -8.26 -1.73
N ARG A 115 13.14 -8.03 -1.00
CA ARG A 115 12.28 -6.85 -1.14
C ARG A 115 12.36 -6.00 0.12
N VAL A 116 12.62 -4.70 -0.04
CA VAL A 116 12.64 -3.75 1.07
C VAL A 116 11.65 -2.63 0.79
N ALA A 117 10.68 -2.43 1.68
CA ALA A 117 9.84 -1.24 1.70
C ALA A 117 10.36 -0.30 2.80
N VAL A 118 10.49 0.99 2.51
CA VAL A 118 11.02 2.00 3.43
C VAL A 118 10.03 3.16 3.51
N ASP A 119 9.40 3.34 4.66
CA ASP A 119 8.62 4.54 4.95
C ASP A 119 9.58 5.70 5.22
N MET A 120 9.57 6.69 4.34
CA MET A 120 10.48 7.84 4.40
C MET A 120 10.00 8.96 5.32
N SER A 121 8.88 8.80 6.03
CA SER A 121 8.34 9.81 6.97
C SER A 121 9.32 10.19 8.07
N TRP A 122 10.28 9.34 8.41
CA TRP A 122 11.38 9.66 9.32
C TRP A 122 12.19 10.89 8.88
N ALA A 123 12.30 11.14 7.57
CA ALA A 123 13.05 12.27 7.02
C ALA A 123 12.36 13.64 7.24
N LEU A 124 11.10 13.64 7.70
CA LEU A 124 10.36 14.84 8.11
C LEU A 124 10.67 15.25 9.55
N ARG A 125 11.38 14.43 10.29
CA ARG A 125 11.81 14.74 11.66
C ARG A 125 13.06 15.63 11.65
N PRO A 126 13.33 16.42 12.70
CA PRO A 126 14.58 17.18 12.84
C PRO A 126 15.75 16.22 13.12
N VAL A 127 16.29 15.63 12.08
CA VAL A 127 17.39 14.65 12.13
C VAL A 127 18.64 15.30 11.55
N ALA A 128 19.77 15.21 12.25
CA ALA A 128 21.07 15.67 11.73
C ALA A 128 21.49 14.80 10.54
N GLY A 129 22.07 15.39 9.50
CA GLY A 129 22.51 14.69 8.29
C GLY A 129 21.40 14.46 7.27
N ILE A 130 20.19 15.04 7.45
CA ILE A 130 19.08 14.92 6.50
C ILE A 130 19.43 15.43 5.09
N GLU A 131 20.37 16.34 4.96
CA GLU A 131 20.90 16.81 3.70
C GLU A 131 21.60 15.71 2.87
N GLU A 132 21.96 14.60 3.48
CA GLU A 132 22.48 13.41 2.79
C GLU A 132 21.40 12.56 2.12
N LEU A 133 20.11 12.89 2.25
CA LEU A 133 19.01 12.12 1.65
C LEU A 133 19.21 11.84 0.14
N PRO A 134 19.61 12.80 -0.70
CA PRO A 134 19.89 12.52 -2.11
C PRO A 134 21.01 11.48 -2.32
N ARG A 135 22.05 11.54 -1.48
CA ARG A 135 23.17 10.57 -1.52
C ARG A 135 22.73 9.16 -1.11
N PHE A 136 21.80 9.07 -0.17
CA PHE A 136 21.20 7.79 0.21
C PHE A 136 20.39 7.19 -0.94
N GLU A 137 19.53 7.95 -1.61
CA GLU A 137 18.75 7.49 -2.75
C GLU A 137 19.65 7.03 -3.93
N GLU A 138 20.70 7.80 -4.22
CA GLU A 138 21.71 7.42 -5.21
C GLU A 138 22.43 6.12 -4.82
N GLY A 139 22.77 5.97 -3.54
CA GLY A 139 23.42 4.76 -3.01
C GLY A 139 22.52 3.52 -3.11
N ILE A 140 21.20 3.67 -2.83
CA ILE A 140 20.23 2.59 -3.03
C ILE A 140 20.11 2.22 -4.50
N ALA A 141 20.02 3.21 -5.40
CA ALA A 141 19.94 2.98 -6.84
C ALA A 141 21.15 2.17 -7.33
N ALA A 142 22.36 2.55 -6.89
CA ALA A 142 23.59 1.83 -7.22
C ALA A 142 23.60 0.40 -6.65
N ALA A 143 23.17 0.21 -5.38
CA ALA A 143 23.13 -1.11 -4.73
C ALA A 143 22.06 -2.04 -5.32
N SER A 144 20.97 -1.50 -5.84
CA SER A 144 19.90 -2.27 -6.50
C SER A 144 20.28 -2.70 -7.92
N THR A 145 21.04 -1.87 -8.65
CA THR A 145 21.41 -2.13 -10.04
C THR A 145 22.12 -3.47 -10.21
N GLY A 146 21.58 -4.35 -11.05
CA GLY A 146 22.14 -5.68 -11.31
C GLY A 146 22.06 -6.64 -10.13
N SER A 147 21.38 -6.28 -9.05
CA SER A 147 21.19 -7.12 -7.86
C SER A 147 19.88 -7.92 -7.92
N THR A 148 19.62 -8.72 -6.89
CA THR A 148 18.33 -9.40 -6.67
C THR A 148 17.49 -8.70 -5.59
N ALA A 149 17.80 -7.45 -5.31
CA ALA A 149 17.02 -6.62 -4.38
C ALA A 149 16.11 -5.65 -5.13
N SER A 150 14.87 -5.51 -4.68
CA SER A 150 14.02 -4.37 -5.05
C SER A 150 13.70 -3.54 -3.82
N VAL A 151 13.76 -2.22 -3.98
CA VAL A 151 13.51 -1.26 -2.91
C VAL A 151 12.36 -0.35 -3.28
N LEU A 152 11.40 -0.18 -2.36
CA LEU A 152 10.25 0.70 -2.50
C LEU A 152 10.34 1.81 -1.45
N CYS A 153 10.82 3.00 -1.84
CA CYS A 153 10.84 4.18 -0.99
C CYS A 153 9.46 4.85 -0.99
N GLN A 154 8.90 5.10 0.18
CA GLN A 154 7.51 5.52 0.36
C GLN A 154 7.46 6.94 0.90
N TYR A 155 6.92 7.88 0.11
CA TYR A 155 6.86 9.31 0.41
C TYR A 155 5.41 9.78 0.54
N ASP A 156 5.08 10.43 1.65
CA ASP A 156 3.80 11.10 1.86
C ASP A 156 3.78 12.44 1.10
N ARG A 157 3.03 12.52 -0.01
CA ARG A 157 2.98 13.72 -0.86
C ARG A 157 2.25 14.90 -0.21
N GLU A 158 1.51 14.68 0.87
CA GLU A 158 0.83 15.75 1.61
C GLU A 158 1.76 16.39 2.66
N ARG A 159 2.87 15.71 3.00
CA ARG A 159 3.80 16.14 4.05
C ARG A 159 5.17 16.55 3.52
N PHE A 160 5.67 15.89 2.46
CA PHE A 160 6.91 16.28 1.80
C PHE A 160 6.67 17.46 0.86
N ASP A 161 7.58 18.42 0.83
CA ASP A 161 7.50 19.53 -0.11
C ASP A 161 7.70 19.04 -1.57
N PRO A 162 7.08 19.72 -2.55
CA PRO A 162 7.16 19.31 -3.95
C PRO A 162 8.57 19.30 -4.54
N VAL A 163 9.50 20.14 -4.01
CA VAL A 163 10.88 20.21 -4.50
C VAL A 163 11.63 18.95 -4.06
N THR A 164 11.47 18.55 -2.82
CA THR A 164 12.03 17.30 -2.30
C THR A 164 11.49 16.11 -3.09
N LEU A 165 10.17 16.02 -3.30
CA LEU A 165 9.55 14.94 -4.08
C LEU A 165 10.07 14.87 -5.51
N ALA A 166 10.23 16.02 -6.18
CA ALA A 166 10.80 16.09 -7.53
C ALA A 166 12.27 15.66 -7.56
N SER A 167 13.03 16.04 -6.54
CA SER A 167 14.45 15.68 -6.42
C SER A 167 14.62 14.17 -6.23
N VAL A 168 13.90 13.57 -5.27
CA VAL A 168 14.03 12.14 -5.00
C VAL A 168 13.50 11.28 -6.15
N ALA A 169 12.46 11.72 -6.87
CA ALA A 169 11.93 11.00 -8.01
C ALA A 169 12.99 10.74 -9.10
N GLY A 170 13.99 11.61 -9.22
CA GLY A 170 15.07 11.47 -10.21
C GLY A 170 16.04 10.32 -9.93
N PHE A 171 16.09 9.79 -8.72
CA PHE A 171 16.94 8.65 -8.34
C PHE A 171 16.27 7.29 -8.53
N HIS A 172 14.96 7.26 -8.76
CA HIS A 172 14.19 6.03 -8.86
C HIS A 172 14.02 5.57 -10.31
N THR A 173 14.13 4.28 -10.54
CA THR A 173 13.92 3.68 -11.88
C THR A 173 12.44 3.61 -12.23
N ARG A 174 11.57 3.62 -11.22
CA ARG A 174 10.13 3.52 -11.36
C ARG A 174 9.42 4.45 -10.40
N SER A 175 8.31 5.05 -10.85
CA SER A 175 7.32 5.70 -9.99
C SER A 175 6.11 4.79 -9.84
N VAL A 176 5.66 4.57 -8.62
CA VAL A 176 4.52 3.71 -8.28
C VAL A 176 3.39 4.54 -7.72
N ALA A 177 2.18 4.28 -8.18
CA ALA A 177 0.95 4.83 -7.62
C ALA A 177 -0.19 3.82 -7.76
N ALA A 178 -1.25 4.01 -6.97
CA ALA A 178 -2.48 3.25 -7.18
C ALA A 178 -3.11 3.63 -8.54
N ALA A 179 -3.52 2.62 -9.33
CA ALA A 179 -4.28 2.86 -10.54
C ALA A 179 -5.56 3.63 -10.20
N THR A 180 -5.71 4.82 -10.75
CA THR A 180 -6.80 5.74 -10.44
C THR A 180 -7.87 5.66 -11.53
N TYR A 181 -9.11 5.33 -11.13
CA TYR A 181 -10.28 5.30 -12.00
C TYR A 181 -10.96 6.65 -12.09
N HIS A 182 -10.90 7.42 -11.00
CA HIS A 182 -11.42 8.78 -10.92
C HIS A 182 -10.68 9.57 -9.82
N ALA A 183 -10.43 10.85 -10.08
CA ALA A 183 -9.92 11.78 -9.08
C ALA A 183 -10.38 13.20 -9.41
N ASP A 184 -11.02 13.84 -8.44
CA ASP A 184 -11.33 15.26 -8.43
C ASP A 184 -11.07 15.86 -7.04
N ALA A 185 -11.56 17.06 -6.78
CA ALA A 185 -11.35 17.74 -5.50
C ALA A 185 -12.06 17.07 -4.31
N LEU A 186 -13.10 16.27 -4.54
CA LEU A 186 -13.95 15.71 -3.50
C LEU A 186 -13.84 14.19 -3.39
N LEU A 187 -13.59 13.49 -4.51
CA LEU A 187 -13.64 12.04 -4.59
C LEU A 187 -12.42 11.46 -5.31
N ARG A 188 -11.87 10.40 -4.74
CA ARG A 188 -10.89 9.55 -5.39
C ARG A 188 -11.37 8.10 -5.42
N ILE A 189 -11.36 7.47 -6.60
CA ILE A 189 -11.66 6.05 -6.81
C ILE A 189 -10.40 5.40 -7.39
N CYS A 190 -9.83 4.44 -6.64
CA CYS A 190 -8.59 3.77 -7.01
C CYS A 190 -8.76 2.26 -6.99
N ARG A 191 -7.87 1.59 -7.71
CA ARG A 191 -7.60 0.17 -7.53
C ARG A 191 -7.16 -0.08 -6.09
N GLN A 192 -7.67 -1.15 -5.48
CA GLN A 192 -7.14 -1.74 -4.25
C GLN A 192 -6.52 -3.10 -4.57
N TYR A 193 -5.35 -3.38 -3.98
CA TYR A 193 -4.54 -4.55 -4.29
C TYR A 193 -4.55 -5.61 -3.18
N ALA A 194 -4.74 -5.20 -1.92
CA ALA A 194 -4.69 -6.09 -0.77
C ALA A 194 -5.68 -5.67 0.35
N PRO A 195 -6.83 -6.35 0.49
CA PRO A 195 -7.41 -7.34 -0.42
C PRO A 195 -7.85 -6.70 -1.74
N PRO A 196 -7.96 -7.49 -2.84
CA PRO A 196 -8.23 -6.93 -4.16
C PRO A 196 -9.63 -6.31 -4.27
N GLY A 197 -9.76 -5.27 -5.12
CA GLY A 197 -11.01 -4.55 -5.32
C GLY A 197 -10.83 -3.09 -5.67
N ILE A 198 -11.68 -2.22 -5.11
CA ILE A 198 -11.62 -0.76 -5.27
C ILE A 198 -11.61 -0.06 -3.91
N ARG A 199 -10.99 1.10 -3.86
CA ARG A 199 -11.00 2.01 -2.73
C ARG A 199 -11.64 3.34 -3.13
N LEU A 200 -12.52 3.82 -2.27
CA LEU A 200 -13.26 5.07 -2.40
C LEU A 200 -12.85 5.98 -1.22
N ALA A 201 -12.42 7.18 -1.50
CA ALA A 201 -12.00 8.16 -0.49
C ALA A 201 -12.61 9.54 -0.79
N GLY A 202 -13.07 10.24 0.23
CA GLY A 202 -13.70 11.56 0.12
C GLY A 202 -15.22 11.52 0.14
N GLU A 203 -15.90 12.20 -0.78
CA GLU A 203 -17.36 12.32 -0.84
C GLU A 203 -17.90 11.71 -2.14
N LEU A 204 -18.81 10.75 -2.02
CA LEU A 204 -19.41 10.04 -3.14
C LEU A 204 -20.87 10.49 -3.33
N ASP A 205 -21.13 11.23 -4.38
CA ASP A 205 -22.46 11.68 -4.77
C ASP A 205 -22.85 11.19 -6.17
N PHE A 206 -24.05 11.54 -6.60
CA PHE A 206 -24.64 11.11 -7.87
C PHE A 206 -23.82 11.51 -9.12
N GLN A 207 -22.95 12.52 -9.04
CA GLN A 207 -22.10 12.95 -10.16
C GLN A 207 -21.01 11.91 -10.45
N ALA A 208 -20.62 11.15 -9.44
CA ALA A 208 -19.63 10.08 -9.56
C ALA A 208 -20.23 8.71 -9.96
N ALA A 209 -21.51 8.65 -10.28
CA ALA A 209 -22.20 7.40 -10.60
C ALA A 209 -21.53 6.62 -11.76
N GLU A 210 -21.13 7.30 -12.83
CA GLU A 210 -20.46 6.65 -13.97
C GLU A 210 -19.04 6.16 -13.66
N PRO A 211 -18.15 6.97 -13.05
CA PRO A 211 -16.86 6.49 -12.61
C PRO A 211 -16.94 5.31 -11.64
N LEU A 212 -17.88 5.33 -10.69
CA LEU A 212 -18.11 4.24 -9.75
C LEU A 212 -18.51 2.94 -10.48
N ALA A 213 -19.46 3.03 -11.41
CA ALA A 213 -19.92 1.86 -12.18
C ALA A 213 -18.76 1.24 -12.99
N ARG A 214 -17.91 2.07 -13.61
CA ARG A 214 -16.71 1.60 -14.32
C ARG A 214 -15.71 0.92 -13.40
N ALA A 215 -15.42 1.51 -12.25
CA ALA A 215 -14.49 0.96 -11.28
C ALA A 215 -14.97 -0.40 -10.72
N LEU A 216 -16.26 -0.52 -10.39
CA LEU A 216 -16.86 -1.78 -9.95
C LEU A 216 -16.78 -2.86 -11.03
N SER A 217 -17.10 -2.50 -12.29
CA SER A 217 -17.01 -3.43 -13.43
C SER A 217 -15.59 -3.92 -13.65
N GLU A 218 -14.60 -3.05 -13.51
CA GLU A 218 -13.19 -3.41 -13.65
C GLU A 218 -12.72 -4.30 -12.49
N ALA A 219 -13.12 -4.03 -11.25
CA ALA A 219 -12.83 -4.91 -10.13
C ALA A 219 -13.38 -6.32 -10.35
N VAL A 220 -14.61 -6.44 -10.84
CA VAL A 220 -15.23 -7.73 -11.17
C VAL A 220 -14.47 -8.48 -12.28
N ARG A 221 -13.95 -7.73 -13.25
CA ARG A 221 -13.18 -8.30 -14.36
C ARG A 221 -11.82 -8.84 -13.92
N LEU A 222 -11.18 -8.17 -12.96
CA LEU A 222 -9.82 -8.47 -12.53
C LEU A 222 -9.75 -9.46 -11.36
N ASP A 223 -10.77 -9.47 -10.49
CA ASP A 223 -10.70 -10.14 -9.19
C ASP A 223 -11.71 -11.30 -9.07
N GLY A 224 -11.30 -12.34 -8.37
CA GLY A 224 -12.20 -13.41 -7.91
C GLY A 224 -13.07 -12.90 -6.76
N ASP A 225 -12.42 -12.51 -5.66
CA ASP A 225 -13.04 -11.85 -4.51
C ASP A 225 -12.94 -10.34 -4.70
N VAL A 226 -14.00 -9.59 -4.38
CA VAL A 226 -14.02 -8.14 -4.56
C VAL A 226 -14.21 -7.44 -3.23
N THR A 227 -13.31 -6.53 -2.90
CA THR A 227 -13.47 -5.62 -1.77
C THR A 227 -13.84 -4.23 -2.25
N VAL A 228 -14.92 -3.66 -1.70
CA VAL A 228 -15.25 -2.24 -1.85
C VAL A 228 -14.88 -1.55 -0.55
N ASN A 229 -13.75 -0.89 -0.55
CA ASN A 229 -13.21 -0.20 0.62
C ASN A 229 -13.65 1.27 0.63
N MET A 230 -14.47 1.61 1.60
CA MET A 230 -15.04 2.93 1.87
C MET A 230 -14.64 3.44 3.25
N THR A 231 -13.55 2.93 3.83
CA THR A 231 -13.14 3.30 5.21
C THR A 231 -12.72 4.76 5.33
N THR A 232 -12.24 5.37 4.25
CA THR A 232 -11.86 6.78 4.15
C THR A 232 -12.89 7.63 3.40
N LEU A 233 -14.07 7.07 3.15
CA LEU A 233 -15.19 7.82 2.57
C LEU A 233 -15.89 8.63 3.68
N ALA A 234 -15.93 9.95 3.51
CA ALA A 234 -16.56 10.86 4.47
C ALA A 234 -18.09 10.94 4.28
N PHE A 235 -18.56 10.78 3.05
CA PHE A 235 -19.97 10.89 2.70
C PHE A 235 -20.33 9.98 1.53
N ILE A 236 -21.55 9.45 1.54
CA ILE A 236 -22.18 8.77 0.41
C ILE A 236 -23.65 9.15 0.35
N ASP A 237 -24.14 9.55 -0.81
CA ASP A 237 -25.56 9.83 -0.99
C ASP A 237 -26.41 8.55 -1.10
N ALA A 238 -27.75 8.69 -0.99
CA ALA A 238 -28.67 7.56 -1.04
C ALA A 238 -28.64 6.85 -2.40
N ARG A 239 -28.43 7.57 -3.51
CA ARG A 239 -28.38 7.02 -4.85
C ARG A 239 -27.12 6.14 -5.03
N CYS A 240 -25.97 6.64 -4.63
CA CYS A 240 -24.72 5.89 -4.69
C CYS A 240 -24.71 4.69 -3.72
N THR A 241 -25.33 4.85 -2.53
CA THR A 241 -25.54 3.72 -1.61
C THR A 241 -26.35 2.60 -2.29
N MET A 242 -27.45 2.93 -2.98
CA MET A 242 -28.22 1.94 -3.73
C MET A 242 -27.43 1.35 -4.90
N MET A 243 -26.67 2.16 -5.64
CA MET A 243 -25.84 1.68 -6.75
C MET A 243 -24.80 0.66 -6.28
N VAL A 244 -24.09 0.95 -5.19
CA VAL A 244 -23.14 0.00 -4.59
C VAL A 244 -23.86 -1.26 -4.14
N ALA A 245 -25.01 -1.12 -3.46
CA ALA A 245 -25.81 -2.26 -3.00
C ALA A 245 -26.27 -3.15 -4.15
N ASP A 246 -26.76 -2.59 -5.23
CA ASP A 246 -27.25 -3.34 -6.40
C ASP A 246 -26.10 -4.00 -7.16
N ALA A 247 -24.98 -3.30 -7.33
CA ALA A 247 -23.78 -3.88 -7.92
C ALA A 247 -23.28 -5.08 -7.09
N VAL A 248 -23.19 -4.93 -5.77
CA VAL A 248 -22.73 -5.96 -4.85
C VAL A 248 -23.66 -7.17 -4.87
N ARG A 249 -25.00 -6.98 -4.89
CA ARG A 249 -25.97 -8.08 -5.01
C ARG A 249 -25.83 -8.85 -6.32
N THR A 250 -25.51 -8.12 -7.41
CA THR A 250 -25.32 -8.72 -8.73
C THR A 250 -24.03 -9.53 -8.82
N ILE A 251 -22.96 -9.07 -8.17
CA ILE A 251 -21.63 -9.68 -8.20
C ILE A 251 -21.53 -10.84 -7.22
N ALA A 252 -22.12 -10.68 -6.04
CA ALA A 252 -21.94 -11.61 -4.93
C ALA A 252 -22.53 -12.98 -5.22
N SER A 253 -21.73 -14.01 -4.99
CA SER A 253 -22.14 -15.41 -5.00
C SER A 253 -21.33 -16.18 -3.95
N ALA A 254 -21.64 -17.46 -3.77
CA ALA A 254 -20.83 -18.32 -2.90
C ALA A 254 -19.40 -18.51 -3.42
N GLU A 255 -19.22 -18.42 -4.74
CA GLU A 255 -17.93 -18.60 -5.43
C GLU A 255 -17.19 -17.28 -5.65
N ARG A 256 -17.90 -16.15 -5.52
CA ARG A 256 -17.35 -14.79 -5.62
C ARG A 256 -17.89 -13.95 -4.46
N PRO A 257 -17.28 -14.00 -3.29
CA PRO A 257 -17.67 -13.17 -2.16
C PRO A 257 -17.31 -11.70 -2.41
N VAL A 258 -18.15 -10.80 -1.89
CA VAL A 258 -17.90 -9.36 -1.89
C VAL A 258 -17.83 -8.86 -0.46
N THR A 259 -16.76 -8.11 -0.16
CA THR A 259 -16.59 -7.47 1.14
C THR A 259 -16.79 -5.96 1.00
N LEU A 260 -17.74 -5.41 1.76
CA LEU A 260 -17.89 -3.96 1.97
C LEU A 260 -17.18 -3.58 3.26
N ARG A 261 -16.17 -2.71 3.16
CA ARG A 261 -15.47 -2.12 4.33
C ARG A 261 -15.81 -0.65 4.40
N CYS A 262 -16.33 -0.17 5.53
CA CYS A 262 -16.75 1.22 5.67
C CYS A 262 -16.74 1.67 7.14
N SER A 263 -16.97 2.98 7.37
CA SER A 263 -17.26 3.49 8.70
C SER A 263 -18.63 2.96 9.20
N PRO A 264 -18.87 2.93 10.53
CA PRO A 264 -20.15 2.53 11.10
C PRO A 264 -21.32 3.37 10.56
N GLU A 265 -21.11 4.66 10.30
CA GLU A 265 -22.12 5.56 9.77
C GLU A 265 -22.58 5.15 8.37
N ILE A 266 -21.65 4.90 7.48
CA ILE A 266 -21.91 4.43 6.11
C ILE A 266 -22.52 3.01 6.14
N GLY A 267 -22.01 2.15 7.01
CA GLY A 267 -22.51 0.79 7.20
C GLY A 267 -24.00 0.71 7.53
N LYS A 268 -24.53 1.68 8.31
CA LYS A 268 -25.97 1.76 8.62
C LYS A 268 -26.85 1.83 7.37
N GLY A 269 -26.38 2.48 6.31
CA GLY A 269 -27.08 2.54 5.02
C GLY A 269 -27.22 1.15 4.39
N PHE A 270 -26.14 0.38 4.37
CA PHE A 270 -26.14 -0.97 3.80
C PHE A 270 -26.92 -1.98 4.65
N VAL A 271 -26.88 -1.86 5.98
CA VAL A 271 -27.73 -2.66 6.89
C VAL A 271 -29.20 -2.40 6.61
N ARG A 272 -29.62 -1.14 6.48
CA ARG A 272 -31.02 -0.78 6.13
C ARG A 272 -31.48 -1.36 4.79
N LEU A 273 -30.55 -1.56 3.86
CA LEU A 273 -30.79 -2.22 2.59
C LEU A 273 -30.71 -3.75 2.67
N GLY A 274 -30.45 -4.32 3.86
CA GLY A 274 -30.43 -5.76 4.13
C GLY A 274 -29.22 -6.51 3.55
N LEU A 275 -28.06 -5.80 3.38
CA LEU A 275 -26.87 -6.44 2.82
C LEU A 275 -26.14 -7.33 3.83
N ASP A 276 -26.26 -7.03 5.12
CA ASP A 276 -25.59 -7.75 6.22
C ASP A 276 -26.05 -9.21 6.40
N GLY A 277 -27.23 -9.55 5.90
CA GLY A 277 -27.78 -10.91 5.93
C GLY A 277 -27.65 -11.70 4.62
N LEU A 278 -27.06 -11.13 3.56
CA LEU A 278 -27.02 -11.77 2.25
C LEU A 278 -25.82 -12.72 2.11
N ARG A 279 -26.08 -13.92 1.59
CA ARG A 279 -25.03 -14.90 1.31
C ARG A 279 -24.06 -14.35 0.25
N GLY A 280 -22.75 -14.49 0.52
CA GLY A 280 -21.71 -14.00 -0.36
C GLY A 280 -21.36 -12.53 -0.15
N ILE A 281 -22.05 -11.82 0.76
CA ILE A 281 -21.72 -10.44 1.12
C ILE A 281 -21.23 -10.41 2.56
N ARG A 282 -20.11 -9.72 2.79
CA ARG A 282 -19.56 -9.43 4.11
C ARG A 282 -19.53 -7.91 4.30
N LEU A 283 -20.25 -7.41 5.30
CA LEU A 283 -20.14 -6.03 5.75
C LEU A 283 -19.19 -5.96 6.95
N VAL A 284 -18.13 -5.17 6.84
CA VAL A 284 -17.10 -4.97 7.87
C VAL A 284 -17.03 -3.49 8.21
N THR A 285 -17.30 -3.14 9.45
CA THR A 285 -17.20 -1.76 9.93
C THR A 285 -15.86 -1.51 10.63
N ALA A 286 -15.40 -0.26 10.68
CA ALA A 286 -14.08 0.08 11.23
C ALA A 286 -13.95 -0.26 12.73
N ASP A 287 -15.07 -0.42 13.46
CA ASP A 287 -15.09 -0.83 14.87
C ASP A 287 -14.90 -2.34 15.08
N ASP A 288 -14.92 -3.14 14.01
CA ASP A 288 -14.74 -4.60 14.08
C ASP A 288 -13.24 -5.00 14.07
N ARG A 289 -12.32 -4.09 14.50
CA ARG A 289 -10.86 -4.29 14.55
C ARG A 289 -10.36 -4.76 15.91
#